data_66be38d35d5e58ff46b56a6d37320f3c
#
_entry.id   66be38d35d5e58ff46b56a6d37320f3c
#
_cell.length_a   1.000
_cell.length_b   1.000
_cell.length_c   1.000
_cell.angle_alpha   90.00
_cell.angle_beta   90.00
_cell.angle_gamma   90.00
#
_symmetry.space_group_name_H-M   'P 1'
#
loop_
_entity.id
_entity.type
_entity.pdbx_description
1 polymer ?
#
loop_
_entity_poly.entity_id
_entity_poly.type
_entity_poly.pdbx_seq_one_letter_code
_entity_poly.pdbx_strand_id
1 'polypeptide(L)'
;MKKIKTIIIILISIILIIIYARFIATSGLITKEYTIYSDKLPYSYNGLKIVHFSDLHYGSVITSKRLKQIVDEINLINPDIVIFTGDLLDKSLKTDDKLVETISKQLKSISAKYGKYTIMGNHDYEENKSEIEKIYKNSNFTLLNNQYDIIINKEKDKIYLGGIDDTLLGNPDIKSTTSYLKENNDTYSIILVHEPDYSTNILKEQEVDLILSGHSHNGQVRIPIIGALYTPNGSKKYYKNHYKIFQNELNRCSCIFPLISIHIFFF
;
A
#
# COMPACT_ATOMS: atom_id res chain seq x y z
N MET A 1 -15.31 50.02 5.97
CA MET A 1 -16.27 49.09 5.41
C MET A 1 -15.69 48.15 4.33
N LYS A 2 -14.98 48.61 3.27
CA LYS A 2 -14.40 47.75 2.22
C LYS A 2 -13.43 46.69 2.80
N LYS A 3 -12.47 47.07 3.67
CA LYS A 3 -11.51 46.15 4.31
C LYS A 3 -12.20 45.03 5.13
N ILE A 4 -13.27 45.35 5.87
CA ILE A 4 -14.02 44.36 6.66
C ILE A 4 -14.73 43.37 5.73
N LYS A 5 -15.34 43.82 4.63
CA LYS A 5 -15.97 42.93 3.64
C LYS A 5 -14.95 41.98 3.01
N THR A 6 -13.76 42.49 2.65
CA THR A 6 -12.69 41.67 2.12
C THR A 6 -12.24 40.60 3.11
N ILE A 7 -12.06 40.93 4.40
CA ILE A 7 -11.68 39.95 5.43
C ILE A 7 -12.77 38.88 5.58
N ILE A 8 -14.04 39.26 5.59
CA ILE A 8 -15.16 38.30 5.68
C ILE A 8 -15.17 37.35 4.48
N ILE A 9 -14.97 37.88 3.28
CA ILE A 9 -14.88 37.01 2.06
C ILE A 9 -13.75 36.02 2.17
N ILE A 10 -12.55 36.45 2.61
CA ILE A 10 -11.39 35.56 2.79
C ILE A 10 -11.72 34.46 3.82
N LEU A 11 -12.30 34.83 4.96
CA LEU A 11 -12.68 33.85 6.01
C LEU A 11 -13.70 32.83 5.49
N ILE A 12 -14.73 33.28 4.78
CA ILE A 12 -15.72 32.39 4.16
C ILE A 12 -15.04 31.44 3.16
N SER A 13 -14.15 31.97 2.31
CA SER A 13 -13.43 31.14 1.34
C SER A 13 -12.56 30.07 2.02
N ILE A 14 -11.88 30.41 3.10
CA ILE A 14 -11.09 29.46 3.88
C ILE A 14 -12.00 28.37 4.48
N ILE A 15 -13.13 28.75 5.08
CA ILE A 15 -14.11 27.80 5.63
C ILE A 15 -14.64 26.85 4.54
N LEU A 16 -14.99 27.38 3.37
CA LEU A 16 -15.45 26.57 2.25
C LEU A 16 -14.38 25.58 1.75
N ILE A 17 -13.11 26.02 1.69
CA ILE A 17 -11.97 25.16 1.35
C ILE A 17 -11.81 24.04 2.38
N ILE A 18 -11.93 24.35 3.67
CA ILE A 18 -11.84 23.34 4.74
C ILE A 18 -12.99 22.34 4.65
N ILE A 19 -14.23 22.81 4.44
CA ILE A 19 -15.40 21.95 4.25
C ILE A 19 -15.21 21.05 3.03
N TYR A 20 -14.80 21.62 1.90
CA TYR A 20 -14.52 20.86 0.69
C TYR A 20 -13.45 19.79 0.94
N ALA A 21 -12.31 20.15 1.53
CA ALA A 21 -11.22 19.24 1.84
C ALA A 21 -11.65 18.10 2.78
N ARG A 22 -12.48 18.43 3.80
CA ARG A 22 -12.89 17.46 4.84
C ARG A 22 -13.99 16.50 4.38
N PHE A 23 -14.93 16.97 3.57
CA PHE A 23 -16.15 16.21 3.27
C PHE A 23 -16.30 15.81 1.80
N ILE A 24 -15.71 16.56 0.87
CA ILE A 24 -15.86 16.30 -0.57
C ILE A 24 -14.60 15.66 -1.14
N ALA A 25 -13.43 16.26 -0.91
CA ALA A 25 -12.17 15.76 -1.47
C ALA A 25 -11.77 14.37 -0.92
N THR A 26 -12.22 14.03 0.29
CA THR A 26 -12.01 12.71 0.91
C THR A 26 -13.16 11.73 0.65
N SER A 27 -14.23 12.16 -0.03
CA SER A 27 -15.34 11.30 -0.40
C SER A 27 -15.04 10.60 -1.73
N GLY A 28 -15.46 9.37 -1.85
CA GLY A 28 -15.25 8.60 -3.07
C GLY A 28 -14.10 7.60 -2.97
N LEU A 29 -14.27 6.46 -3.59
CA LEU A 29 -13.23 5.45 -3.78
C LEU A 29 -12.68 5.67 -5.19
N ILE A 30 -11.37 5.85 -5.28
CA ILE A 30 -10.70 6.03 -6.57
C ILE A 30 -9.85 4.80 -6.83
N THR A 31 -10.14 4.12 -7.92
CA THR A 31 -9.33 3.01 -8.43
C THR A 31 -8.43 3.54 -9.54
N LYS A 32 -7.14 3.24 -9.48
CA LYS A 32 -6.16 3.60 -10.50
C LYS A 32 -5.57 2.34 -11.10
N GLU A 33 -5.47 2.33 -12.41
CA GLU A 33 -4.93 1.21 -13.17
C GLU A 33 -3.54 1.54 -13.72
N TYR A 34 -2.64 0.58 -13.63
CA TYR A 34 -1.29 0.67 -14.17
C TYR A 34 -0.98 -0.62 -14.93
N THR A 35 -0.42 -0.48 -16.13
CA THR A 35 0.11 -1.61 -16.89
C THR A 35 1.62 -1.65 -16.73
N ILE A 36 2.15 -2.79 -16.32
CA ILE A 36 3.57 -3.02 -16.14
C ILE A 36 4.03 -4.06 -17.16
N TYR A 37 5.05 -3.71 -17.92
CA TYR A 37 5.70 -4.62 -18.87
C TYR A 37 7.05 -5.04 -18.33
N SER A 38 7.35 -6.32 -18.35
CA SER A 38 8.63 -6.87 -17.91
C SER A 38 8.98 -8.13 -18.66
N ASP A 39 10.18 -8.18 -19.21
CA ASP A 39 10.71 -9.38 -19.90
C ASP A 39 11.03 -10.51 -18.91
N LYS A 40 11.16 -10.21 -17.61
CA LYS A 40 11.35 -11.20 -16.56
C LYS A 40 10.07 -11.91 -16.15
N LEU A 41 8.90 -11.31 -16.40
CA LEU A 41 7.66 -11.95 -16.04
C LEU A 41 7.38 -13.12 -16.99
N PRO A 42 7.20 -14.36 -16.49
CA PRO A 42 6.87 -15.48 -17.33
C PRO A 42 5.59 -15.26 -18.13
N TYR A 43 5.58 -15.67 -19.39
CA TYR A 43 4.43 -15.48 -20.30
C TYR A 43 3.10 -16.02 -19.74
N SER A 44 3.17 -17.08 -18.94
CA SER A 44 2.01 -17.68 -18.28
C SER A 44 1.32 -16.76 -17.24
N TYR A 45 1.99 -15.69 -16.84
CA TYR A 45 1.43 -14.62 -15.99
C TYR A 45 0.97 -13.40 -16.80
N ASN A 46 0.98 -13.46 -18.13
CA ASN A 46 0.45 -12.37 -18.92
C ASN A 46 -1.03 -12.10 -18.58
N GLY A 47 -1.38 -10.86 -18.32
CA GLY A 47 -2.70 -10.47 -17.84
C GLY A 47 -2.91 -10.64 -16.34
N LEU A 48 -1.86 -10.95 -15.55
CA LEU A 48 -1.94 -11.02 -14.09
C LEU A 48 -2.46 -9.69 -13.51
N LYS A 49 -3.48 -9.79 -12.65
CA LYS A 49 -4.07 -8.64 -11.96
C LYS A 49 -3.69 -8.63 -10.49
N ILE A 50 -2.96 -7.61 -10.08
CA ILE A 50 -2.64 -7.36 -8.67
C ILE A 50 -3.43 -6.16 -8.20
N VAL A 51 -4.21 -6.33 -7.14
CA VAL A 51 -4.83 -5.22 -6.42
C VAL A 51 -3.97 -4.89 -5.22
N HIS A 52 -3.56 -3.64 -5.13
CA HIS A 52 -2.80 -3.10 -4.01
C HIS A 52 -3.61 -1.99 -3.32
N PHE A 53 -3.72 -2.05 -2.00
CA PHE A 53 -4.31 -1.02 -1.14
C PHE A 53 -3.52 -0.90 0.16
N SER A 54 -3.66 0.23 0.86
CA SER A 54 -2.89 0.55 2.07
C SER A 54 -3.60 1.59 2.94
N ASP A 55 -3.07 1.82 4.15
CA ASP A 55 -3.38 2.98 4.98
C ASP A 55 -4.89 3.17 5.21
N LEU A 56 -5.57 2.10 5.65
CA LEU A 56 -6.99 2.14 5.90
C LEU A 56 -7.34 3.02 7.11
N HIS A 57 -6.48 3.08 8.13
CA HIS A 57 -6.72 3.83 9.37
C HIS A 57 -8.17 3.68 9.82
N TYR A 58 -8.59 2.40 9.93
CA TYR A 58 -9.96 2.09 10.33
C TYR A 58 -10.27 2.67 11.71
N GLY A 59 -11.40 3.35 11.81
CA GLY A 59 -11.84 4.05 13.00
C GLY A 59 -11.77 5.57 12.90
N SER A 60 -10.77 6.14 12.22
CA SER A 60 -10.66 7.57 11.99
C SER A 60 -11.06 7.97 10.57
N VAL A 61 -10.53 7.30 9.58
CA VAL A 61 -10.78 7.58 8.15
C VAL A 61 -11.78 6.59 7.56
N ILE A 62 -11.56 5.30 7.79
CA ILE A 62 -12.38 4.24 7.22
C ILE A 62 -13.36 3.72 8.27
N THR A 63 -14.65 3.72 7.93
CA THR A 63 -15.74 3.09 8.69
C THR A 63 -16.01 1.68 8.16
N SER A 64 -16.79 0.88 8.92
CA SER A 64 -17.21 -0.46 8.46
C SER A 64 -17.95 -0.43 7.12
N LYS A 65 -18.80 0.57 6.89
CA LYS A 65 -19.48 0.78 5.60
C LYS A 65 -18.47 1.03 4.47
N ARG A 66 -17.47 1.84 4.76
CA ARG A 66 -16.44 2.18 3.76
C ARG A 66 -15.53 1.01 3.47
N LEU A 67 -15.13 0.25 4.50
CA LEU A 67 -14.36 -0.98 4.32
C LEU A 67 -15.14 -1.99 3.45
N LYS A 68 -16.45 -2.14 3.67
CA LYS A 68 -17.29 -2.96 2.81
C LYS A 68 -17.26 -2.51 1.35
N GLN A 69 -17.34 -1.21 1.08
CA GLN A 69 -17.26 -0.68 -0.30
C GLN A 69 -15.91 -1.00 -0.96
N ILE A 70 -14.81 -0.90 -0.19
CA ILE A 70 -13.47 -1.26 -0.67
C ILE A 70 -13.41 -2.76 -1.01
N VAL A 71 -13.92 -3.61 -0.14
CA VAL A 71 -13.97 -5.06 -0.35
C VAL A 71 -14.82 -5.42 -1.56
N ASP A 72 -15.99 -4.80 -1.72
CA ASP A 72 -16.87 -5.02 -2.86
C ASP A 72 -16.18 -4.62 -4.18
N GLU A 73 -15.46 -3.50 -4.20
CA GLU A 73 -14.69 -3.03 -5.36
C GLU A 73 -13.54 -3.97 -5.71
N ILE A 74 -12.77 -4.41 -4.71
CA ILE A 74 -11.69 -5.40 -4.90
C ILE A 74 -12.24 -6.69 -5.53
N ASN A 75 -13.36 -7.19 -5.03
CA ASN A 75 -13.99 -8.39 -5.57
C ASN A 75 -14.55 -8.20 -6.99
N LEU A 76 -15.06 -7.00 -7.31
CA LEU A 76 -15.52 -6.66 -8.66
C LEU A 76 -14.37 -6.71 -9.68
N ILE A 77 -13.17 -6.30 -9.29
CA ILE A 77 -11.96 -6.36 -10.13
C ILE A 77 -11.57 -7.82 -10.43
N ASN A 78 -11.92 -8.76 -9.53
CA ASN A 78 -11.54 -10.18 -9.59
C ASN A 78 -10.02 -10.35 -9.73
N PRO A 79 -9.23 -9.98 -8.71
CA PRO A 79 -7.78 -10.00 -8.77
C PRO A 79 -7.20 -11.41 -8.68
N ASP A 80 -6.00 -11.57 -9.23
CA ASP A 80 -5.19 -12.79 -9.03
C ASP A 80 -4.44 -12.75 -7.69
N ILE A 81 -3.95 -11.58 -7.29
CA ILE A 81 -3.23 -11.34 -6.04
C ILE A 81 -3.81 -10.08 -5.38
N VAL A 82 -3.95 -10.11 -4.06
CA VAL A 82 -4.31 -8.92 -3.28
C VAL A 82 -3.20 -8.61 -2.30
N ILE A 83 -2.78 -7.36 -2.27
CA ILE A 83 -1.68 -6.86 -1.43
C ILE A 83 -2.18 -5.71 -0.58
N PHE A 84 -1.91 -5.80 0.72
CA PHE A 84 -2.15 -4.74 1.68
C PHE A 84 -0.82 -4.34 2.35
N THR A 85 -0.44 -3.06 2.29
CA THR A 85 0.87 -2.62 2.76
C THR A 85 0.84 -1.87 4.10
N GLY A 86 -0.04 -2.30 5.01
CA GLY A 86 -0.02 -1.86 6.41
C GLY A 86 -0.92 -0.66 6.73
N ASP A 87 -0.88 -0.25 7.98
CA ASP A 87 -1.71 0.78 8.60
C ASP A 87 -3.21 0.45 8.52
N LEU A 88 -3.57 -0.71 9.12
CA LEU A 88 -4.95 -1.20 9.14
C LEU A 88 -5.84 -0.40 10.07
N LEU A 89 -5.41 -0.19 11.31
CA LEU A 89 -6.18 0.50 12.34
C LEU A 89 -5.61 1.88 12.62
N ASP A 90 -6.48 2.81 13.01
CA ASP A 90 -6.03 4.06 13.60
C ASP A 90 -5.46 3.82 14.99
N LYS A 91 -4.34 4.45 15.32
CA LYS A 91 -3.65 4.30 16.60
C LYS A 91 -4.50 4.60 17.82
N SER A 92 -5.47 5.50 17.69
CA SER A 92 -6.36 5.90 18.79
C SER A 92 -7.56 4.97 18.98
N LEU A 93 -7.73 3.98 18.10
CA LEU A 93 -8.86 3.07 18.12
C LEU A 93 -8.70 2.01 19.20
N LYS A 94 -9.60 2.01 20.18
CA LYS A 94 -9.68 0.90 21.13
C LYS A 94 -10.34 -0.30 20.46
N THR A 95 -9.65 -1.41 20.49
CA THR A 95 -10.10 -2.68 19.90
C THR A 95 -10.80 -3.55 20.96
N ASP A 96 -11.81 -4.26 20.51
CA ASP A 96 -12.44 -5.36 21.22
C ASP A 96 -12.62 -6.57 20.29
N ASP A 97 -12.96 -7.73 20.84
CA ASP A 97 -13.13 -8.95 20.04
C ASP A 97 -14.20 -8.80 18.96
N LYS A 98 -15.26 -8.04 19.20
CA LYS A 98 -16.33 -7.80 18.24
C LYS A 98 -15.83 -6.97 17.04
N LEU A 99 -15.01 -5.97 17.28
CA LEU A 99 -14.39 -5.16 16.23
C LEU A 99 -13.42 -6.00 15.40
N VAL A 100 -12.55 -6.78 16.06
CA VAL A 100 -11.64 -7.73 15.43
C VAL A 100 -12.39 -8.70 14.52
N GLU A 101 -13.48 -9.30 15.02
CA GLU A 101 -14.33 -10.22 14.24
C GLU A 101 -14.95 -9.51 13.03
N THR A 102 -15.50 -8.31 13.24
CA THR A 102 -16.15 -7.52 12.18
C THR A 102 -15.20 -7.20 11.02
N ILE A 103 -14.02 -6.72 11.34
CA ILE A 103 -13.00 -6.39 10.32
C ILE A 103 -12.49 -7.67 9.64
N SER A 104 -12.18 -8.69 10.44
CA SER A 104 -11.73 -9.99 9.91
C SER A 104 -12.73 -10.59 8.92
N LYS A 105 -14.03 -10.56 9.24
CA LYS A 105 -15.08 -11.07 8.36
C LYS A 105 -15.15 -10.33 7.03
N GLN A 106 -15.04 -9.00 7.06
CA GLN A 106 -15.06 -8.20 5.84
C GLN A 106 -13.82 -8.48 4.98
N LEU A 107 -12.61 -8.43 5.55
CA LEU A 107 -11.37 -8.72 4.82
C LEU A 107 -11.28 -10.17 4.34
N LYS A 108 -11.88 -11.11 5.09
CA LYS A 108 -11.95 -12.52 4.68
C LYS A 108 -12.75 -12.71 3.41
N SER A 109 -13.77 -11.88 3.16
CA SER A 109 -14.59 -11.96 1.96
C SER A 109 -13.91 -11.49 0.67
N ILE A 110 -12.72 -10.90 0.77
CA ILE A 110 -11.87 -10.63 -0.40
C ILE A 110 -11.41 -11.96 -1.00
N SER A 111 -11.63 -12.11 -2.31
CA SER A 111 -11.20 -13.28 -3.10
C SER A 111 -9.99 -12.93 -3.95
N ALA A 112 -9.00 -13.83 -4.00
CA ALA A 112 -7.84 -13.73 -4.88
C ALA A 112 -7.36 -15.13 -5.27
N LYS A 113 -6.99 -15.31 -6.55
CA LYS A 113 -6.61 -16.62 -7.11
C LYS A 113 -5.35 -17.20 -6.48
N TYR A 114 -4.33 -16.38 -6.28
CA TYR A 114 -3.01 -16.79 -5.76
C TYR A 114 -2.77 -16.34 -4.32
N GLY A 115 -3.74 -15.69 -3.69
CA GLY A 115 -3.63 -15.35 -2.28
C GLY A 115 -3.71 -13.86 -1.97
N LYS A 116 -3.75 -13.61 -0.66
CA LYS A 116 -3.80 -12.27 -0.06
C LYS A 116 -2.60 -12.10 0.84
N TYR A 117 -1.83 -11.04 0.64
CA TYR A 117 -0.58 -10.78 1.33
C TYR A 117 -0.59 -9.42 2.01
N THR A 118 0.11 -9.33 3.12
CA THR A 118 0.21 -8.08 3.89
C THR A 118 1.56 -7.94 4.56
N ILE A 119 1.89 -6.71 4.90
CA ILE A 119 2.96 -6.34 5.83
C ILE A 119 2.37 -5.45 6.92
N MET A 120 3.14 -5.19 7.98
CA MET A 120 2.80 -4.23 9.01
C MET A 120 3.21 -2.81 8.57
N GLY A 121 2.42 -1.80 8.97
CA GLY A 121 2.81 -0.40 8.93
C GLY A 121 3.09 0.14 10.32
N ASN A 122 3.55 1.39 10.43
CA ASN A 122 3.96 1.97 11.70
C ASN A 122 2.79 2.10 12.71
N HIS A 123 1.58 2.41 12.26
CA HIS A 123 0.40 2.43 13.14
C HIS A 123 0.01 1.04 13.64
N ASP A 124 0.36 -0.02 12.91
CA ASP A 124 0.11 -1.40 13.30
C ASP A 124 1.01 -1.85 14.47
N TYR A 125 2.16 -1.17 14.68
CA TYR A 125 3.10 -1.44 15.78
C TYR A 125 2.77 -0.75 17.09
N GLU A 126 1.91 0.26 17.09
CA GLU A 126 1.59 1.04 18.27
C GLU A 126 0.77 0.20 19.30
N GLU A 127 -0.53 0.49 19.49
CA GLU A 127 -1.29 -0.13 20.60
C GLU A 127 -1.97 -1.46 20.26
N ASN A 128 -2.14 -1.80 18.99
CA ASN A 128 -3.04 -2.88 18.55
C ASN A 128 -2.34 -4.02 17.78
N LYS A 129 -1.03 -4.21 17.93
CA LYS A 129 -0.27 -5.18 17.12
C LYS A 129 -0.84 -6.60 17.16
N SER A 130 -1.14 -7.11 18.35
CA SER A 130 -1.66 -8.48 18.52
C SER A 130 -3.05 -8.67 17.88
N GLU A 131 -3.89 -7.64 17.97
CA GLU A 131 -5.23 -7.64 17.38
C GLU A 131 -5.16 -7.59 15.87
N ILE A 132 -4.22 -6.81 15.32
CA ILE A 132 -3.99 -6.70 13.87
C ILE A 132 -3.46 -8.01 13.30
N GLU A 133 -2.48 -8.65 13.95
CA GLU A 133 -2.01 -9.99 13.57
C GLU A 133 -3.14 -11.02 13.58
N LYS A 134 -4.03 -10.96 14.60
CA LYS A 134 -5.23 -11.78 14.70
C LYS A 134 -6.22 -11.51 13.55
N ILE A 135 -6.40 -10.23 13.16
CA ILE A 135 -7.24 -9.85 12.02
C ILE A 135 -6.67 -10.43 10.72
N TYR A 136 -5.38 -10.26 10.43
CA TYR A 136 -4.75 -10.80 9.22
C TYR A 136 -4.89 -12.32 9.14
N LYS A 137 -4.58 -13.01 10.23
CA LYS A 137 -4.74 -14.47 10.32
C LYS A 137 -6.17 -14.91 10.06
N ASN A 138 -7.16 -14.30 10.73
CA ASN A 138 -8.57 -14.65 10.63
C ASN A 138 -9.17 -14.34 9.26
N SER A 139 -8.60 -13.37 8.56
CA SER A 139 -9.02 -12.95 7.23
C SER A 139 -8.25 -13.65 6.10
N ASN A 140 -7.38 -14.61 6.42
CA ASN A 140 -6.56 -15.35 5.46
C ASN A 140 -5.60 -14.44 4.66
N PHE A 141 -5.05 -13.40 5.28
CA PHE A 141 -3.91 -12.69 4.74
C PHE A 141 -2.62 -13.34 5.24
N THR A 142 -1.69 -13.59 4.34
CA THR A 142 -0.33 -14.02 4.69
C THR A 142 0.48 -12.80 5.06
N LEU A 143 0.86 -12.71 6.35
CA LEU A 143 1.73 -11.64 6.86
C LEU A 143 3.19 -11.98 6.50
N LEU A 144 3.81 -11.12 5.70
CA LEU A 144 5.21 -11.23 5.29
C LEU A 144 6.07 -10.24 6.11
N ASN A 145 6.47 -10.66 7.31
CA ASN A 145 7.31 -9.83 8.18
C ASN A 145 8.76 -10.32 8.11
N ASN A 146 9.61 -9.66 7.30
CA ASN A 146 10.95 -10.11 6.91
C ASN A 146 10.96 -11.51 6.30
N GLN A 147 9.91 -11.83 5.57
CA GLN A 147 9.68 -13.14 4.96
C GLN A 147 9.34 -12.97 3.48
N TYR A 148 9.34 -14.08 2.77
CA TYR A 148 8.92 -14.13 1.38
C TYR A 148 8.05 -15.35 1.11
N ASP A 149 7.31 -15.29 0.02
CA ASP A 149 6.57 -16.41 -0.56
C ASP A 149 6.90 -16.52 -2.05
N ILE A 150 6.75 -17.72 -2.61
CA ILE A 150 6.92 -18.00 -4.04
C ILE A 150 5.56 -18.37 -4.62
N ILE A 151 5.00 -17.47 -5.40
CA ILE A 151 3.73 -17.69 -6.07
C ILE A 151 3.99 -18.54 -7.30
N ILE A 152 3.40 -19.74 -7.33
CA ILE A 152 3.60 -20.71 -8.41
C ILE A 152 2.27 -20.92 -9.13
N ASN A 153 2.27 -20.80 -10.45
CA ASN A 153 1.12 -21.09 -11.29
C ASN A 153 1.03 -22.57 -11.71
N LYS A 154 0.06 -22.90 -12.56
CA LYS A 154 -0.14 -24.28 -13.04
C LYS A 154 1.00 -24.75 -13.95
N GLU A 155 1.63 -23.85 -14.65
CA GLU A 155 2.78 -24.08 -15.53
C GLU A 155 4.10 -24.21 -14.76
N LYS A 156 4.06 -24.08 -13.42
CA LYS A 156 5.20 -24.07 -12.50
C LYS A 156 6.12 -22.86 -12.62
N ASP A 157 5.68 -21.83 -13.31
CA ASP A 157 6.35 -20.54 -13.32
C ASP A 157 6.21 -19.84 -11.98
N LYS A 158 7.19 -19.00 -11.64
CA LYS A 158 7.35 -18.41 -10.31
C LYS A 158 7.36 -16.91 -10.35
N ILE A 159 6.71 -16.30 -9.35
CA ILE A 159 6.87 -14.90 -8.97
C ILE A 159 7.30 -14.87 -7.51
N TYR A 160 8.32 -14.09 -7.23
CA TYR A 160 8.77 -13.83 -5.86
C TYR A 160 7.99 -12.67 -5.24
N LEU A 161 7.54 -12.86 -4.00
CA LEU A 161 6.89 -11.81 -3.21
C LEU A 161 7.51 -11.76 -1.82
N GLY A 162 8.26 -10.70 -1.52
CA GLY A 162 8.87 -10.46 -0.22
C GLY A 162 8.21 -9.33 0.55
N GLY A 163 8.18 -9.41 1.87
CA GLY A 163 7.69 -8.35 2.74
C GLY A 163 8.72 -7.96 3.78
N ILE A 164 9.01 -6.67 3.88
CA ILE A 164 9.92 -6.10 4.86
C ILE A 164 9.09 -5.57 6.03
N ASP A 165 9.61 -5.79 7.24
CA ASP A 165 9.04 -5.25 8.46
C ASP A 165 9.04 -3.71 8.45
N ASP A 166 8.15 -3.11 9.25
CA ASP A 166 8.05 -1.66 9.38
C ASP A 166 9.43 -1.03 9.70
N THR A 167 9.76 0.07 9.01
CA THR A 167 11.09 0.65 9.09
C THR A 167 11.23 1.74 10.15
N LEU A 168 10.12 2.17 10.74
CA LEU A 168 10.10 3.17 11.81
C LEU A 168 9.99 2.56 13.20
N LEU A 169 9.15 1.55 13.37
CA LEU A 169 8.83 0.93 14.67
C LEU A 169 9.10 -0.58 14.72
N GLY A 170 9.35 -1.21 13.58
CA GLY A 170 9.71 -2.62 13.44
C GLY A 170 11.21 -2.87 13.44
N ASN A 171 11.61 -3.99 12.85
CA ASN A 171 13.00 -4.40 12.74
C ASN A 171 13.28 -4.94 11.31
N PRO A 172 13.43 -4.06 10.31
CA PRO A 172 13.54 -4.45 8.90
C PRO A 172 14.81 -5.25 8.60
N ASP A 173 14.67 -6.38 7.90
CA ASP A 173 15.76 -7.26 7.47
C ASP A 173 15.67 -7.57 5.96
N ILE A 174 16.40 -6.78 5.17
CA ILE A 174 16.47 -6.95 3.71
C ILE A 174 17.10 -8.31 3.36
N LYS A 175 18.17 -8.71 4.08
CA LYS A 175 18.95 -9.92 3.76
C LYS A 175 18.14 -11.18 3.92
N SER A 176 17.38 -11.27 5.00
CA SER A 176 16.46 -12.38 5.25
C SER A 176 15.37 -12.41 4.18
N THR A 177 14.71 -11.27 3.96
CA THR A 177 13.65 -11.12 2.97
C THR A 177 14.10 -11.49 1.57
N THR A 178 15.27 -11.04 1.11
CA THR A 178 15.73 -11.23 -0.27
C THR A 178 16.64 -12.45 -0.47
N SER A 179 16.77 -13.31 0.53
CA SER A 179 17.70 -14.45 0.51
C SER A 179 17.52 -15.38 -0.70
N TYR A 180 16.28 -15.65 -1.10
CA TYR A 180 15.96 -16.45 -2.28
C TYR A 180 16.47 -15.85 -3.60
N LEU A 181 16.41 -14.53 -3.74
CA LEU A 181 16.76 -13.83 -4.98
C LEU A 181 18.28 -13.87 -5.28
N LYS A 182 19.12 -14.16 -4.28
CA LYS A 182 20.58 -14.27 -4.48
C LYS A 182 20.95 -15.39 -5.47
N GLU A 183 20.19 -16.49 -5.45
CA GLU A 183 20.40 -17.63 -6.33
C GLU A 183 19.37 -17.71 -7.47
N ASN A 184 18.34 -16.87 -7.45
CA ASN A 184 17.21 -16.87 -8.36
C ASN A 184 16.92 -15.45 -8.90
N ASN A 185 17.95 -14.75 -9.35
CA ASN A 185 17.89 -13.35 -9.76
C ASN A 185 17.05 -13.09 -11.04
N ASP A 186 16.77 -14.14 -11.81
CA ASP A 186 15.91 -14.07 -12.99
C ASP A 186 14.41 -14.18 -12.66
N THR A 187 14.06 -14.49 -11.40
CA THR A 187 12.66 -14.54 -10.96
C THR A 187 12.10 -13.11 -10.87
N TYR A 188 10.94 -12.87 -11.49
CA TYR A 188 10.24 -11.58 -11.31
C TYR A 188 9.93 -11.34 -9.85
N SER A 189 10.35 -10.20 -9.33
CA SER A 189 10.38 -9.92 -7.90
C SER A 189 9.53 -8.72 -7.50
N ILE A 190 8.70 -8.94 -6.49
CA ILE A 190 7.87 -7.90 -5.85
C ILE A 190 8.29 -7.80 -4.39
N ILE A 191 8.59 -6.59 -3.91
CA ILE A 191 8.87 -6.33 -2.50
C ILE A 191 7.81 -5.38 -1.94
N LEU A 192 7.33 -5.72 -0.76
CA LEU A 192 6.43 -4.90 0.03
C LEU A 192 7.24 -4.20 1.14
N VAL A 193 7.08 -2.91 1.29
CA VAL A 193 7.64 -2.11 2.38
C VAL A 193 6.70 -0.95 2.68
N HIS A 194 6.40 -0.72 3.96
CA HIS A 194 5.43 0.31 4.30
C HIS A 194 5.95 1.71 3.95
N GLU A 195 7.15 2.09 4.41
CA GLU A 195 7.77 3.39 4.13
C GLU A 195 8.52 3.38 2.80
N PRO A 196 8.09 4.18 1.80
CA PRO A 196 8.63 4.13 0.45
C PRO A 196 10.10 4.58 0.33
N ASP A 197 10.61 5.43 1.22
CA ASP A 197 12.01 5.89 1.17
C ASP A 197 13.02 4.75 1.41
N TYR A 198 12.59 3.69 2.13
CA TYR A 198 13.40 2.52 2.38
C TYR A 198 13.71 1.71 1.11
N SER A 199 12.95 1.92 0.04
CA SER A 199 13.25 1.38 -1.28
C SER A 199 14.67 1.69 -1.75
N THR A 200 15.23 2.83 -1.34
CA THR A 200 16.63 3.16 -1.64
C THR A 200 17.61 2.17 -1.02
N ASN A 201 17.33 1.68 0.19
CA ASN A 201 18.17 0.70 0.88
C ASN A 201 18.01 -0.68 0.25
N ILE A 202 16.78 -1.07 -0.07
CA ILE A 202 16.49 -2.32 -0.77
C ILE A 202 17.28 -2.40 -2.08
N LEU A 203 17.15 -1.36 -2.92
CA LEU A 203 17.76 -1.31 -4.25
C LEU A 203 19.30 -1.21 -4.26
N LYS A 204 19.92 -0.87 -3.11
CA LYS A 204 21.38 -0.95 -2.95
C LYS A 204 21.86 -2.38 -2.69
N GLU A 205 21.04 -3.20 -2.05
CA GLU A 205 21.41 -4.56 -1.66
C GLU A 205 20.93 -5.61 -2.66
N GLN A 206 19.79 -5.37 -3.32
CA GLN A 206 19.15 -6.33 -4.22
C GLN A 206 18.44 -5.63 -5.38
N GLU A 207 18.59 -6.15 -6.59
CA GLU A 207 17.75 -5.76 -7.73
C GLU A 207 16.33 -6.30 -7.53
N VAL A 208 15.32 -5.44 -7.70
CA VAL A 208 13.91 -5.74 -7.52
C VAL A 208 13.10 -5.13 -8.67
N ASP A 209 12.13 -5.85 -9.20
CA ASP A 209 11.36 -5.39 -10.36
C ASP A 209 10.21 -4.46 -9.95
N LEU A 210 9.55 -4.73 -8.82
CA LEU A 210 8.41 -3.93 -8.32
C LEU A 210 8.49 -3.76 -6.81
N ILE A 211 8.31 -2.52 -6.33
CA ILE A 211 8.16 -2.22 -4.91
C ILE A 211 6.80 -1.57 -4.69
N LEU A 212 6.02 -2.11 -3.75
CA LEU A 212 4.73 -1.59 -3.35
C LEU A 212 4.81 -1.07 -1.91
N SER A 213 4.33 0.16 -1.69
CA SER A 213 4.46 0.86 -0.40
C SER A 213 3.18 1.61 -0.04
N GLY A 214 3.02 1.88 1.25
CA GLY A 214 1.99 2.75 1.82
C GLY A 214 2.52 4.09 2.30
N HIS A 215 2.09 4.49 3.51
CA HIS A 215 2.63 5.53 4.38
C HIS A 215 2.63 6.97 3.83
N SER A 216 2.88 7.18 2.57
CA SER A 216 3.11 8.51 1.99
C SER A 216 1.87 9.40 1.92
N HIS A 217 0.68 8.79 1.89
CA HIS A 217 -0.60 9.48 1.63
C HIS A 217 -0.52 10.48 0.47
N ASN A 218 0.36 10.22 -0.55
CA ASN A 218 0.68 11.14 -1.65
C ASN A 218 1.11 12.55 -1.16
N GLY A 219 1.73 12.62 0.02
CA GLY A 219 2.10 13.87 0.68
C GLY A 219 0.93 14.54 1.38
N GLN A 220 0.25 13.78 2.24
CA GLN A 220 -0.86 14.14 3.17
C GLN A 220 -1.61 15.47 2.93
N VAL A 221 -0.91 16.60 2.84
CA VAL A 221 -1.47 17.92 2.55
C VAL A 221 -0.88 18.42 1.24
N ARG A 222 -1.72 18.55 0.23
CA ARG A 222 -1.32 19.02 -1.11
C ARG A 222 -2.09 20.26 -1.51
N ILE A 223 -1.35 21.23 -2.04
CA ILE A 223 -1.94 22.39 -2.72
C ILE A 223 -1.84 22.16 -4.22
N PRO A 224 -2.93 22.37 -4.99
CA PRO A 224 -2.87 22.35 -6.45
C PRO A 224 -1.72 23.22 -6.97
N ILE A 225 -0.97 22.72 -7.95
CA ILE A 225 0.19 23.39 -8.60
C ILE A 225 1.45 23.36 -7.72
N ILE A 226 1.37 23.60 -6.40
CA ILE A 226 2.53 23.65 -5.49
C ILE A 226 3.01 22.22 -5.12
N GLY A 227 2.07 21.30 -4.92
CA GLY A 227 2.39 19.93 -4.53
C GLY A 227 2.23 19.65 -3.04
N ALA A 228 2.95 18.67 -2.52
CA ALA A 228 2.89 18.28 -1.11
C ALA A 228 3.55 19.33 -0.22
N LEU A 229 2.82 19.81 0.78
CA LEU A 229 3.36 20.70 1.81
C LEU A 229 3.97 19.93 2.98
N TYR A 230 3.49 18.72 3.22
CA TYR A 230 3.96 17.85 4.27
C TYR A 230 4.02 16.41 3.77
N THR A 231 5.11 15.73 4.08
CA THR A 231 5.31 14.30 3.87
C THR A 231 5.74 13.66 5.19
N PRO A 232 5.18 12.50 5.58
CA PRO A 232 5.61 11.83 6.80
C PRO A 232 7.07 11.37 6.73
N ASN A 233 7.62 11.04 7.89
CA ASN A 233 8.99 10.53 7.97
C ASN A 233 9.07 9.14 7.31
N GLY A 234 10.00 8.90 6.40
CA GLY A 234 10.05 7.67 5.59
C GLY A 234 9.40 7.79 4.20
N SER A 235 8.83 8.97 3.86
CA SER A 235 8.26 9.24 2.53
C SER A 235 8.63 10.61 1.97
N LYS A 236 9.82 11.11 2.31
CA LYS A 236 10.28 12.43 1.83
C LYS A 236 10.76 12.39 0.38
N LYS A 237 11.37 11.29 -0.02
CA LYS A 237 11.91 11.09 -1.37
C LYS A 237 10.85 10.53 -2.32
N TYR A 238 10.13 9.50 -1.87
CA TYR A 238 9.14 8.78 -2.67
C TYR A 238 7.74 8.96 -2.09
N TYR A 239 7.07 10.07 -2.39
CA TYR A 239 5.72 10.39 -1.90
C TYR A 239 4.63 10.42 -2.97
N LYS A 240 5.03 10.42 -4.27
CA LYS A 240 4.06 10.42 -5.40
C LYS A 240 3.61 9.00 -5.71
N ASN A 241 2.50 8.89 -6.43
CA ASN A 241 1.88 7.60 -6.74
C ASN A 241 2.76 6.60 -7.51
N HIS A 242 3.79 7.06 -8.22
CA HIS A 242 4.60 6.19 -9.05
C HIS A 242 5.98 6.80 -9.32
N TYR A 243 7.00 5.95 -9.27
CA TYR A 243 8.38 6.26 -9.66
C TYR A 243 8.93 5.11 -10.50
N LYS A 244 9.66 5.47 -11.55
CA LYS A 244 10.51 4.54 -12.29
C LYS A 244 11.97 4.82 -11.91
N ILE A 245 12.68 3.79 -11.47
CA ILE A 245 14.08 3.88 -11.07
C ILE A 245 14.88 2.95 -11.97
N PHE A 246 15.80 3.53 -12.72
CA PHE A 246 16.72 2.76 -13.56
C PHE A 246 17.86 2.25 -12.68
N GLN A 247 18.06 0.95 -12.68
CA GLN A 247 19.15 0.28 -12.01
C GLN A 247 20.16 -0.16 -13.04
N ASN A 248 21.40 0.37 -12.95
CA ASN A 248 22.56 0.00 -13.75
C ASN A 248 22.49 0.25 -15.28
N GLU A 249 23.62 0.01 -15.96
CA GLU A 249 23.81 0.19 -17.41
C GLU A 249 22.92 -0.69 -18.30
N LEU A 250 22.20 -1.66 -17.72
CA LEU A 250 21.33 -2.61 -18.43
C LEU A 250 19.90 -2.12 -18.61
N ASN A 251 19.58 -0.83 -18.34
CA ASN A 251 18.21 -0.26 -18.45
C ASN A 251 17.12 -1.03 -17.67
N ARG A 252 17.47 -1.77 -16.64
CA ARG A 252 16.48 -2.41 -15.76
C ARG A 252 15.76 -1.34 -14.96
N CYS A 253 14.44 -1.41 -14.92
CA CYS A 253 13.59 -0.42 -14.28
C CYS A 253 12.86 -1.04 -13.10
N SER A 254 13.08 -0.50 -11.90
CA SER A 254 12.22 -0.79 -10.75
C SER A 254 11.11 0.25 -10.65
N CYS A 255 9.90 -0.21 -10.41
CA CYS A 255 8.77 0.66 -10.17
C CYS A 255 8.45 0.71 -8.67
N ILE A 256 8.28 1.91 -8.11
CA ILE A 256 7.87 2.12 -6.72
C ILE A 256 6.50 2.80 -6.73
N PHE A 257 5.55 2.23 -5.99
CA PHE A 257 4.18 2.72 -5.91
C PHE A 257 3.76 2.99 -4.46
N PRO A 258 4.01 4.20 -3.93
CA PRO A 258 3.42 4.66 -2.66
C PRO A 258 1.95 5.05 -2.85
N LEU A 259 1.08 4.69 -1.89
CA LEU A 259 -0.37 4.62 -2.11
C LEU A 259 -1.24 5.64 -1.37
N ILE A 260 -2.42 5.95 -1.99
CA ILE A 260 -3.60 6.58 -1.33
C ILE A 260 -4.93 5.96 -1.79
N SER A 261 -4.92 5.08 -2.78
CA SER A 261 -6.12 4.57 -3.45
C SER A 261 -5.92 3.10 -3.78
N ILE A 262 -6.99 2.40 -4.14
CA ILE A 262 -6.84 1.06 -4.69
C ILE A 262 -6.08 1.16 -6.01
N HIS A 263 -4.96 0.47 -6.11
CA HIS A 263 -4.22 0.33 -7.35
C HIS A 263 -4.43 -1.07 -7.94
N ILE A 264 -4.68 -1.10 -9.23
CA ILE A 264 -4.74 -2.33 -10.01
C ILE A 264 -3.53 -2.34 -10.93
N PHE A 265 -2.74 -3.40 -10.86
CA PHE A 265 -1.64 -3.63 -11.77
C PHE A 265 -2.03 -4.74 -12.75
N PHE A 266 -1.92 -4.44 -14.03
CA PHE A 266 -2.02 -5.38 -15.13
C PHE A 266 -0.61 -5.66 -15.64
N PHE A 267 -0.28 -6.91 -15.88
CA PHE A 267 1.03 -7.34 -16.35
C PHE A 267 0.94 -8.00 -17.74
#